data_e27f68f8c7a57e3c6c0b47b014aa45f7
#
_entry.id   e27f68f8c7a57e3c6c0b47b014aa45f7
#
_cell.length_a   1.000
_cell.length_b   1.000
_cell.length_c   1.000
_cell.angle_alpha   90.00
_cell.angle_beta   90.00
_cell.angle_gamma   90.00
#
_symmetry.space_group_name_H-M   'P 1'
#
loop_
_entity.id
_entity.type
_entity.pdbx_description
1 polymer ?
#
loop_
_entity_poly.entity_id
_entity_poly.type
_entity_poly.pdbx_seq_one_letter_code
_entity_poly.pdbx_strand_id
1 'polypeptide(L)'
;MQRLWIALGALAGLTAVAMAALAAHGLDWLDPAALQMVRNTLEMQGWHALALLACGLWAPRGGRLVDWAGAAFVVGLLLFCGSVYALALGGVHMAMVAPVGGTLLMVGWALLGLSGVLARRD
;
A
#
# COMPACT_ATOMS: atom_id res chain seq x y z
N MET A 1 17.26 -2.45 -6.62
CA MET A 1 15.99 -2.21 -5.92
C MET A 1 14.99 -1.38 -6.72
N GLN A 2 15.44 -0.44 -7.55
CA GLN A 2 14.56 0.41 -8.38
C GLN A 2 13.50 -0.39 -9.14
N ARG A 3 13.92 -1.39 -9.90
CA ARG A 3 13.00 -2.22 -10.70
C ARG A 3 12.00 -2.99 -9.84
N LEU A 4 12.43 -3.41 -8.65
CA LEU A 4 11.57 -4.12 -7.70
C LEU A 4 10.43 -3.22 -7.22
N TRP A 5 10.74 -1.99 -6.82
CA TRP A 5 9.71 -1.06 -6.34
C TRP A 5 8.73 -0.68 -7.44
N ILE A 6 9.21 -0.49 -8.67
CA ILE A 6 8.35 -0.23 -9.83
C ILE A 6 7.43 -1.43 -10.09
N ALA A 7 7.97 -2.65 -10.10
CA ALA A 7 7.18 -3.87 -10.34
C ALA A 7 6.12 -4.10 -9.25
N LEU A 8 6.51 -3.95 -7.97
CA LEU A 8 5.58 -4.10 -6.85
C LEU A 8 4.51 -3.00 -6.83
N GLY A 9 4.89 -1.76 -7.15
CA GLY A 9 3.95 -0.66 -7.30
C GLY A 9 2.96 -0.89 -8.44
N ALA A 10 3.43 -1.36 -9.57
CA ALA A 10 2.58 -1.72 -10.71
C ALA A 10 1.62 -2.86 -10.37
N LEU A 11 2.09 -3.89 -9.67
CA LEU A 11 1.26 -5.00 -9.21
C LEU A 11 0.19 -4.53 -8.21
N ALA A 12 0.58 -3.69 -7.26
CA ALA A 12 -0.36 -3.11 -6.29
C ALA A 12 -1.42 -2.24 -6.99
N GLY A 13 -1.03 -1.47 -7.99
CA GLY A 13 -1.94 -0.67 -8.81
C GLY A 13 -2.90 -1.52 -9.64
N LEU A 14 -2.38 -2.56 -10.30
CA LEU A 14 -3.19 -3.50 -11.07
C LEU A 14 -4.26 -4.17 -10.20
N THR A 15 -3.85 -4.68 -9.04
CA THR A 15 -4.77 -5.34 -8.11
C THR A 15 -5.77 -4.36 -7.48
N ALA A 16 -5.36 -3.11 -7.26
CA ALA A 16 -6.28 -2.06 -6.80
C ALA A 16 -7.37 -1.75 -7.83
N VAL A 17 -7.02 -1.66 -9.10
CA VAL A 17 -8.00 -1.46 -10.19
C VAL A 17 -8.93 -2.67 -10.32
N ALA A 18 -8.40 -3.88 -10.23
CA ALA A 18 -9.19 -5.10 -10.25
C ALA A 18 -10.19 -5.15 -9.08
N MET A 19 -9.73 -4.79 -7.87
CA MET A 19 -10.60 -4.71 -6.69
C MET A 19 -11.64 -3.60 -6.81
N ALA A 20 -11.30 -2.46 -7.42
CA ALA A 20 -12.25 -1.39 -7.69
C ALA A 20 -13.37 -1.85 -8.65
N ALA A 21 -13.03 -2.61 -9.68
CA ALA A 21 -14.00 -3.20 -10.59
C ALA A 21 -14.92 -4.19 -9.87
N LEU A 22 -14.37 -5.05 -9.02
CA LEU A 22 -15.16 -5.95 -8.17
C LEU A 22 -16.11 -5.18 -7.24
N ALA A 23 -15.62 -4.15 -6.58
CA ALA A 23 -16.43 -3.33 -5.68
C ALA A 23 -17.59 -2.62 -6.40
N ALA A 24 -17.40 -2.28 -7.66
CA ALA A 24 -18.43 -1.64 -8.48
C ALA A 24 -19.49 -2.62 -9.01
N HIS A 25 -19.12 -3.88 -9.31
CA HIS A 25 -19.95 -4.79 -10.09
C HIS A 25 -20.13 -6.19 -9.50
N GLY A 26 -19.27 -6.65 -8.62
CA GLY A 26 -19.26 -8.05 -8.17
C GLY A 26 -19.44 -8.29 -6.68
N LEU A 27 -19.60 -7.26 -5.87
CA LEU A 27 -19.70 -7.36 -4.41
C LEU A 27 -21.06 -6.92 -3.85
N ASP A 28 -22.12 -7.04 -4.65
CA ASP A 28 -23.49 -6.68 -4.23
C ASP A 28 -24.03 -7.52 -3.06
N TRP A 29 -23.43 -8.69 -2.83
CA TRP A 29 -23.73 -9.59 -1.73
C TRP A 29 -23.17 -9.14 -0.37
N LEU A 30 -22.25 -8.16 -0.36
CA LEU A 30 -21.74 -7.57 0.87
C LEU A 30 -22.75 -6.57 1.45
N ASP A 31 -22.79 -6.48 2.77
CA ASP A 31 -23.50 -5.40 3.42
C ASP A 31 -22.82 -4.03 3.14
N PRO A 32 -23.53 -2.91 3.31
CA PRO A 32 -22.97 -1.58 3.01
C PRO A 32 -21.72 -1.25 3.81
N ALA A 33 -21.61 -1.70 5.06
CA ALA A 33 -20.44 -1.44 5.90
C ALA A 33 -19.20 -2.19 5.37
N ALA A 34 -19.34 -3.48 5.04
CA ALA A 34 -18.27 -4.28 4.46
C ALA A 34 -17.82 -3.74 3.09
N LEU A 35 -18.76 -3.33 2.25
CA LEU A 35 -18.45 -2.72 0.96
C LEU A 35 -17.67 -1.40 1.12
N GLN A 36 -18.04 -0.58 2.11
CA GLN A 36 -17.32 0.65 2.41
C GLN A 36 -15.88 0.37 2.91
N MET A 37 -15.68 -0.67 3.70
CA MET A 37 -14.34 -1.13 4.11
C MET A 37 -13.49 -1.51 2.89
N VAL A 38 -14.05 -2.23 1.93
CA VAL A 38 -13.35 -2.58 0.69
C VAL A 38 -12.96 -1.32 -0.08
N ARG A 39 -13.87 -0.38 -0.24
CA ARG A 39 -13.61 0.88 -0.97
C ARG A 39 -12.52 1.72 -0.31
N ASN A 40 -12.56 1.87 1.02
CA ASN A 40 -11.53 2.60 1.76
C ASN A 40 -10.16 1.91 1.62
N THR A 41 -10.15 0.59 1.68
CA THR A 41 -8.91 -0.20 1.59
C THR A 41 -8.30 -0.14 0.20
N LEU A 42 -9.10 -0.24 -0.87
CA LEU A 42 -8.58 -0.13 -2.23
C LEU A 42 -8.03 1.26 -2.54
N GLU A 43 -8.58 2.30 -1.93
CA GLU A 43 -8.07 3.67 -2.04
C GLU A 43 -6.69 3.78 -1.38
N MET A 44 -6.53 3.25 -0.17
CA MET A 44 -5.24 3.14 0.51
C MET A 44 -4.22 2.34 -0.31
N GLN A 45 -4.65 1.24 -0.90
CA GLN A 45 -3.81 0.43 -1.78
C GLN A 45 -3.35 1.23 -3.01
N GLY A 46 -4.24 1.98 -3.63
CA GLY A 46 -3.92 2.82 -4.79
C GLY A 46 -2.89 3.90 -4.48
N TRP A 47 -3.05 4.63 -3.37
CA TRP A 47 -2.08 5.63 -2.94
C TRP A 47 -0.68 5.04 -2.71
N HIS A 48 -0.60 3.88 -2.07
CA HIS A 48 0.67 3.25 -1.76
C HIS A 48 1.28 2.52 -2.96
N ALA A 49 0.48 2.13 -3.94
CA ALA A 49 0.99 1.72 -5.25
C ALA A 49 1.79 2.86 -5.92
N LEU A 50 1.25 4.09 -5.88
CA LEU A 50 1.95 5.27 -6.37
C LEU A 50 3.18 5.61 -5.53
N ALA A 51 3.11 5.44 -4.21
CA ALA A 51 4.27 5.62 -3.33
C ALA A 51 5.41 4.64 -3.66
N LEU A 52 5.09 3.39 -3.98
CA LEU A 52 6.08 2.40 -4.42
C LEU A 52 6.70 2.77 -5.77
N LEU A 53 5.91 3.28 -6.72
CA LEU A 53 6.46 3.82 -7.97
C LEU A 53 7.40 4.99 -7.69
N ALA A 54 7.03 5.89 -6.78
CA ALA A 54 7.88 7.00 -6.36
C ALA A 54 9.19 6.50 -5.75
N CYS A 55 9.15 5.47 -4.91
CA CYS A 55 10.36 4.81 -4.38
C CYS A 55 11.24 4.30 -5.52
N GLY A 56 10.66 3.64 -6.52
CA GLY A 56 11.40 3.16 -7.67
C GLY A 56 12.09 4.27 -8.46
N LEU A 57 11.37 5.35 -8.74
CA LEU A 57 11.91 6.48 -9.50
C LEU A 57 12.96 7.27 -8.70
N TRP A 58 12.81 7.34 -7.38
CA TRP A 58 13.70 8.10 -6.50
C TRP A 58 14.90 7.28 -5.99
N ALA A 59 14.86 5.95 -6.09
CA ALA A 59 15.90 5.06 -5.57
C ALA A 59 17.34 5.46 -5.95
N PRO A 60 17.64 5.91 -7.19
CA PRO A 60 19.00 6.30 -7.55
C PRO A 60 19.56 7.48 -6.75
N ARG A 61 18.70 8.34 -6.21
CA ARG A 61 19.09 9.53 -5.42
C ARG A 61 18.87 9.35 -3.92
N GLY A 62 17.82 8.63 -3.55
CA GLY A 62 17.40 8.49 -2.16
C GLY A 62 18.11 7.38 -1.37
N GLY A 63 18.84 6.51 -2.05
CA GLY A 63 19.67 5.49 -1.43
C GLY A 63 18.90 4.51 -0.55
N ARG A 64 19.56 4.05 0.52
CA ARG A 64 18.99 3.03 1.44
C ARG A 64 17.70 3.45 2.13
N LEU A 65 17.51 4.74 2.39
CA LEU A 65 16.26 5.21 3.02
C LEU A 65 15.05 4.91 2.14
N VAL A 66 15.19 5.04 0.83
CA VAL A 66 14.12 4.69 -0.12
C VAL A 66 13.86 3.20 -0.13
N ASP A 67 14.89 2.36 -0.03
CA ASP A 67 14.71 0.91 0.03
C ASP A 67 13.97 0.50 1.31
N TRP A 68 14.30 1.10 2.44
CA TRP A 68 13.57 0.88 3.69
C TRP A 68 12.12 1.40 3.60
N ALA A 69 11.90 2.55 2.95
CA ALA A 69 10.56 3.07 2.71
C ALA A 69 9.73 2.11 1.84
N GLY A 70 10.30 1.63 0.75
CA GLY A 70 9.66 0.65 -0.13
C GLY A 70 9.31 -0.65 0.60
N ALA A 71 10.24 -1.18 1.41
CA ALA A 71 9.99 -2.37 2.23
C ALA A 71 8.85 -2.13 3.24
N ALA A 72 8.83 -0.97 3.92
CA ALA A 72 7.78 -0.60 4.85
C ALA A 72 6.42 -0.49 4.14
N PHE A 73 6.38 0.09 2.94
CA PHE A 73 5.15 0.16 2.15
C PHE A 73 4.64 -1.23 1.74
N VAL A 74 5.50 -2.11 1.25
CA VAL A 74 5.10 -3.46 0.83
C VAL A 74 4.56 -4.25 2.01
N VAL A 75 5.30 -4.33 3.10
CA VAL A 75 4.87 -5.07 4.30
C VAL A 75 3.62 -4.42 4.90
N GLY A 76 3.60 -3.09 4.99
CA GLY A 76 2.45 -2.34 5.49
C GLY A 76 1.18 -2.57 4.66
N LEU A 77 1.29 -2.56 3.33
CA LEU A 77 0.16 -2.85 2.44
C LEU A 77 -0.35 -4.28 2.62
N LEU A 78 0.54 -5.26 2.67
CA LEU A 78 0.16 -6.66 2.87
C LEU A 78 -0.59 -6.85 4.20
N LEU A 79 -0.09 -6.27 5.27
CA LEU A 79 -0.71 -6.37 6.59
C LEU A 79 -2.01 -5.58 6.68
N PHE A 80 -2.00 -4.32 6.25
CA PHE A 80 -3.18 -3.46 6.33
C PHE A 80 -4.28 -3.88 5.37
N CYS A 81 -4.01 -3.88 4.07
CA CYS A 81 -5.01 -4.23 3.06
C CYS A 81 -5.41 -5.69 3.16
N GLY A 82 -4.46 -6.60 3.36
CA GLY A 82 -4.72 -8.02 3.52
C GLY A 82 -5.67 -8.32 4.68
N SER A 83 -5.44 -7.71 5.85
CA SER A 83 -6.30 -7.92 7.02
C SER A 83 -7.70 -7.32 6.84
N VAL A 84 -7.81 -6.13 6.25
CA VAL A 84 -9.12 -5.49 6.03
C VAL A 84 -9.91 -6.21 4.95
N TYR A 85 -9.29 -6.63 3.85
CA TYR A 85 -9.96 -7.45 2.84
C TYR A 85 -10.40 -8.81 3.41
N ALA A 86 -9.58 -9.45 4.22
CA ALA A 86 -9.94 -10.71 4.89
C ALA A 86 -11.14 -10.54 5.81
N LEU A 87 -11.22 -9.45 6.53
CA LEU A 87 -12.39 -9.13 7.37
C LEU A 87 -13.63 -8.85 6.53
N ALA A 88 -13.53 -7.95 5.55
CA ALA A 88 -14.68 -7.53 4.75
C ALA A 88 -15.24 -8.64 3.86
N LEU A 89 -14.38 -9.43 3.23
CA LEU A 89 -14.78 -10.46 2.26
C LEU A 89 -14.98 -11.84 2.89
N GLY A 90 -14.23 -12.19 3.94
CA GLY A 90 -14.22 -13.52 4.54
C GLY A 90 -14.63 -13.57 6.01
N GLY A 91 -14.89 -12.43 6.65
CA GLY A 91 -15.23 -12.37 8.06
C GLY A 91 -14.07 -12.75 9.01
N VAL A 92 -12.85 -12.83 8.50
CA VAL A 92 -11.66 -13.18 9.30
C VAL A 92 -11.18 -11.96 10.05
N HIS A 93 -11.25 -12.02 11.39
CA HIS A 93 -10.86 -10.89 12.25
C HIS A 93 -9.43 -11.04 12.76
N MET A 94 -8.56 -10.10 12.38
CA MET A 94 -7.17 -10.01 12.80
C MET A 94 -6.91 -8.64 13.43
N ALA A 95 -7.34 -8.44 14.68
CA ALA A 95 -7.45 -7.15 15.34
C ALA A 95 -6.14 -6.33 15.38
N MET A 96 -4.97 -7.00 15.50
CA MET A 96 -3.67 -6.34 15.65
C MET A 96 -2.92 -6.14 14.32
N VAL A 97 -3.35 -6.78 13.24
CA VAL A 97 -2.60 -6.77 11.97
C VAL A 97 -2.77 -5.45 11.23
N ALA A 98 -3.99 -4.94 11.12
CA ALA A 98 -4.24 -3.67 10.43
C ALA A 98 -3.53 -2.47 11.08
N PRO A 99 -3.56 -2.26 12.43
CA PRO A 99 -2.81 -1.19 13.06
C PRO A 99 -1.30 -1.27 12.86
N VAL A 100 -0.72 -2.46 12.90
CA VAL A 100 0.70 -2.68 12.60
C VAL A 100 1.01 -2.31 11.15
N GLY A 101 0.17 -2.77 10.21
CA GLY A 101 0.31 -2.41 8.80
C GLY A 101 0.22 -0.91 8.57
N GLY A 102 -0.78 -0.25 9.15
CA GLY A 102 -0.93 1.21 9.06
C GLY A 102 0.26 1.98 9.63
N THR A 103 0.81 1.53 10.75
CA THR A 103 2.04 2.11 11.33
C THR A 103 3.22 1.98 10.38
N LEU A 104 3.41 0.82 9.75
CA LEU A 104 4.46 0.62 8.75
C LEU A 104 4.28 1.53 7.54
N LEU A 105 3.06 1.77 7.08
CA LEU A 105 2.78 2.72 6.00
C LEU A 105 3.21 4.14 6.39
N MET A 106 2.92 4.57 7.62
CA MET A 106 3.37 5.87 8.12
C MET A 106 4.89 5.96 8.20
N VAL A 107 5.55 4.91 8.68
CA VAL A 107 7.02 4.83 8.68
C VAL A 107 7.59 4.93 7.26
N GLY A 108 6.96 4.26 6.29
CA GLY A 108 7.35 4.36 4.88
C GLY A 108 7.32 5.79 4.36
N TRP A 109 6.27 6.54 4.65
CA TRP A 109 6.15 7.95 4.27
C TRP A 109 7.20 8.83 4.94
N ALA A 110 7.45 8.62 6.23
CA ALA A 110 8.50 9.35 6.96
C ALA A 110 9.89 9.09 6.36
N LEU A 111 10.22 7.84 6.05
CA LEU A 111 11.49 7.46 5.43
C LEU A 111 11.63 8.02 4.02
N LEU A 112 10.58 7.99 3.22
CA LEU A 112 10.59 8.56 1.87
C LEU A 112 10.80 10.07 1.92
N GLY A 113 10.08 10.78 2.79
CA GLY A 113 10.25 12.22 3.01
C GLY A 113 11.66 12.56 3.47
N LEU A 114 12.19 11.83 4.45
CA LEU A 114 13.55 12.02 4.95
C LEU A 114 14.60 11.80 3.85
N SER A 115 14.40 10.79 3.00
CA SER A 115 15.29 10.55 1.88
C SER A 115 15.36 11.74 0.92
N GLY A 116 14.23 12.43 0.71
CA GLY A 116 14.16 13.63 -0.12
C GLY A 116 14.92 14.82 0.48
N VAL A 117 14.80 14.99 1.80
CA VAL A 117 15.47 16.08 2.53
C VAL A 117 16.99 15.86 2.59
N LEU A 118 17.43 14.62 2.79
CA LEU A 118 18.84 14.27 2.96
C LEU A 118 19.56 13.99 1.64
N ALA A 119 18.85 13.89 0.52
CA ALA A 119 19.45 13.70 -0.79
C ALA A 119 20.40 14.87 -1.11
N ARG A 120 21.62 14.55 -1.50
CA ARG A 120 22.58 15.58 -1.94
C ARG A 120 22.06 16.29 -3.17
N ARG A 121 22.11 17.61 -3.16
CA ARG A 121 21.92 18.41 -4.36
C ARG A 121 23.21 18.33 -5.19
N ASP A 122 23.15 17.60 -6.28
CA ASP A 122 24.25 17.61 -7.28
C ASP A 122 24.11 18.84 -8.17
#